data_e3277f71209df0eee4bba685c40c7d69
#
_entry.id   e3277f71209df0eee4bba685c40c7d69
#
_cell.length_a   1.000
_cell.length_b   1.000
_cell.length_c   1.000
_cell.angle_alpha   90.00
_cell.angle_beta   90.00
_cell.angle_gamma   90.00
#
_symmetry.space_group_name_H-M   'P 1'
#
loop_
_entity.id
_entity.type
_entity.pdbx_description
1 polymer ?
#
loop_
_entity_poly.entity_id
_entity_poly.type
_entity_poly.pdbx_seq_one_letter_code
_entity_poly.pdbx_strand_id
1 'polypeptide(L)'
;MNREMLMKAMKASISEVLEKMFFLPLDFSDAGSPDELWDEGGDDVLAIRLAFEGPFSGRFIFFIPRALGKTLAADFMGMDAEGVSSEHVEQTAKEIVNMIAGSTFSALDEEAVFDLGIPEQVPANEAWQGKAASQDPVFLGIDLIHGRMGLGLVPWEP
;
A
#
# COMPACT_ATOMS: atom_id res chain seq x y z
N MET A 1 -14.51 12.58 -6.44
CA MET A 1 -13.24 12.08 -7.02
C MET A 1 -13.54 10.99 -8.04
N ASN A 2 -12.96 11.10 -9.20
CA ASN A 2 -13.13 10.11 -10.26
C ASN A 2 -12.27 8.88 -9.95
N ARG A 3 -12.92 7.72 -9.86
CA ARG A 3 -12.26 6.45 -9.54
C ARG A 3 -11.18 6.07 -10.55
N GLU A 4 -11.41 6.31 -11.83
CA GLU A 4 -10.43 6.00 -12.88
C GLU A 4 -9.17 6.85 -12.74
N MET A 5 -9.31 8.11 -12.43
CA MET A 5 -8.18 9.00 -12.20
C MET A 5 -7.40 8.57 -10.97
N LEU A 6 -8.10 8.19 -9.91
CA LEU A 6 -7.48 7.71 -8.68
C LEU A 6 -6.70 6.42 -8.92
N MET A 7 -7.30 5.45 -9.61
CA MET A 7 -6.62 4.20 -9.94
C MET A 7 -5.39 4.43 -10.82
N LYS A 8 -5.50 5.32 -11.80
CA LYS A 8 -4.39 5.65 -12.67
C LYS A 8 -3.24 6.29 -11.87
N ALA A 9 -3.57 7.22 -10.98
CA ALA A 9 -2.57 7.88 -10.14
C ALA A 9 -1.90 6.88 -9.19
N MET A 10 -2.67 5.97 -8.59
CA MET A 10 -2.13 4.93 -7.73
C MET A 10 -1.19 4.00 -8.48
N LYS A 11 -1.61 3.52 -9.66
CA LYS A 11 -0.76 2.63 -10.48
C LYS A 11 0.54 3.31 -10.89
N ALA A 12 0.47 4.56 -11.33
CA ALA A 12 1.67 5.33 -11.68
C ALA A 12 2.60 5.50 -10.49
N SER A 13 2.06 5.78 -9.32
CA SER A 13 2.83 5.97 -8.10
C SER A 13 3.48 4.69 -7.60
N ILE A 14 2.75 3.59 -7.64
CA ILE A 14 3.27 2.28 -7.27
C ILE A 14 4.42 1.89 -8.20
N SER A 15 4.25 2.06 -9.50
CA SER A 15 5.30 1.79 -10.49
C SER A 15 6.52 2.66 -10.24
N GLU A 16 6.32 3.95 -10.00
CA GLU A 16 7.42 4.86 -9.73
C GLU A 16 8.22 4.43 -8.50
N VAL A 17 7.54 4.13 -7.40
CA VAL A 17 8.22 3.74 -6.17
C VAL A 17 8.94 2.40 -6.32
N LEU A 18 8.26 1.38 -6.83
CA LEU A 18 8.84 0.04 -6.88
C LEU A 18 9.88 -0.12 -7.99
N GLU A 19 9.63 0.45 -9.15
CA GLU A 19 10.58 0.34 -10.27
C GLU A 19 11.82 1.21 -10.06
N LYS A 20 11.66 2.43 -9.56
CA LYS A 20 12.78 3.36 -9.37
C LYS A 20 13.55 3.13 -8.07
N MET A 21 12.84 2.83 -6.98
CA MET A 21 13.47 2.67 -5.67
C MET A 21 13.99 1.26 -5.44
N PHE A 22 13.32 0.25 -5.98
CA PHE A 22 13.64 -1.15 -5.75
C PHE A 22 14.07 -1.89 -7.01
N PHE A 23 13.99 -1.24 -8.17
CA PHE A 23 14.31 -1.84 -9.47
C PHE A 23 13.51 -3.12 -9.73
N LEU A 24 12.25 -3.13 -9.29
CA LEU A 24 11.37 -4.28 -9.40
C LEU A 24 10.31 -4.05 -10.46
N PRO A 25 10.33 -4.82 -11.57
CA PRO A 25 9.21 -4.81 -12.50
C PRO A 25 7.99 -5.41 -11.84
N LEU A 26 6.82 -4.91 -12.21
CA LEU A 26 5.56 -5.34 -11.59
C LEU A 26 4.44 -5.37 -12.61
N ASP A 27 3.40 -6.14 -12.28
CA ASP A 27 2.13 -6.13 -12.98
C ASP A 27 1.02 -5.89 -11.98
N PHE A 28 -0.09 -5.34 -12.45
CA PHE A 28 -1.26 -5.15 -11.62
C PHE A 28 -2.27 -6.26 -11.91
N SER A 29 -2.94 -6.73 -10.85
CA SER A 29 -4.03 -7.69 -10.98
C SER A 29 -5.33 -7.09 -10.49
N ASP A 30 -6.44 -7.48 -11.15
CA ASP A 30 -7.77 -7.06 -10.77
C ASP A 30 -8.26 -7.91 -9.60
N ALA A 31 -7.94 -7.48 -8.39
CA ALA A 31 -8.47 -8.08 -7.19
C ALA A 31 -9.56 -7.18 -6.64
N GLY A 32 -10.70 -7.75 -6.27
CA GLY A 32 -11.80 -6.99 -5.67
C GLY A 32 -11.57 -6.70 -4.19
N SER A 33 -10.78 -7.52 -3.53
CA SER A 33 -10.50 -7.42 -2.10
C SER A 33 -9.16 -8.06 -1.75
N PRO A 34 -8.61 -7.76 -0.57
CA PRO A 34 -7.35 -8.38 -0.11
C PRO A 34 -7.40 -9.90 -0.03
N ASP A 35 -8.56 -10.47 0.26
CA ASP A 35 -8.71 -11.92 0.44
C ASP A 35 -8.40 -12.70 -0.84
N GLU A 36 -8.47 -12.07 -1.98
CA GLU A 36 -8.19 -12.68 -3.27
C GLU A 36 -6.69 -12.80 -3.59
N LEU A 37 -5.85 -12.16 -2.79
CA LEU A 37 -4.41 -12.07 -3.08
C LEU A 37 -3.58 -13.20 -2.49
N TRP A 38 -4.06 -13.82 -1.43
CA TRP A 38 -3.34 -14.88 -0.75
C TRP A 38 -4.28 -15.98 -0.27
N ASP A 39 -3.70 -17.14 -0.11
CA ASP A 39 -4.42 -18.32 0.33
C ASP A 39 -4.86 -18.21 1.79
N GLU A 40 -5.70 -19.16 2.20
CA GLU A 40 -6.20 -19.25 3.56
C GLU A 40 -5.07 -19.20 4.59
N GLY A 41 -5.33 -18.49 5.68
CA GLY A 41 -4.39 -18.39 6.76
C GLY A 41 -3.43 -17.25 6.69
N GLY A 42 -3.79 -16.14 6.06
CA GLY A 42 -2.96 -14.94 5.89
C GLY A 42 -2.31 -14.37 7.15
N ASP A 43 -1.92 -15.24 8.07
CA ASP A 43 -1.28 -14.89 9.34
C ASP A 43 0.07 -14.20 9.14
N ASP A 44 0.70 -14.43 7.99
CA ASP A 44 2.00 -13.86 7.66
C ASP A 44 1.90 -12.60 6.81
N VAL A 45 0.74 -11.98 6.75
CA VAL A 45 0.54 -10.74 6.02
C VAL A 45 0.60 -9.56 6.98
N LEU A 46 1.47 -8.61 6.66
CA LEU A 46 1.58 -7.34 7.36
C LEU A 46 0.64 -6.34 6.70
N ALA A 47 -0.14 -5.63 7.50
CA ALA A 47 -1.00 -4.55 7.01
C ALA A 47 -0.61 -3.23 7.66
N ILE A 48 -0.42 -2.21 6.82
CA ILE A 48 -0.11 -0.85 7.26
C ILE A 48 -1.23 0.07 6.81
N ARG A 49 -1.74 0.86 7.74
CA ARG A 49 -2.79 1.85 7.48
C ARG A 49 -2.21 3.25 7.53
N LEU A 50 -2.57 4.06 6.55
CA LEU A 50 -2.17 5.47 6.49
C LEU A 50 -3.41 6.31 6.20
N ALA A 51 -3.86 7.07 7.20
CA ALA A 51 -5.00 7.98 7.05
C ALA A 51 -4.55 9.28 6.39
N PHE A 52 -5.45 9.92 5.68
CA PHE A 52 -5.19 11.22 5.07
C PHE A 52 -6.45 12.08 5.09
N GLU A 53 -6.24 13.39 5.04
CA GLU A 53 -7.29 14.41 4.94
C GLU A 53 -6.91 15.40 3.86
N GLY A 54 -7.90 15.97 3.20
CA GLY A 54 -7.68 16.93 2.12
C GLY A 54 -8.98 17.26 1.43
N PRO A 55 -8.93 17.52 0.11
CA PRO A 55 -10.16 17.69 -0.68
C PRO A 55 -11.13 16.51 -0.56
N PHE A 56 -10.60 15.33 -0.30
CA PHE A 56 -11.35 14.19 0.21
C PHE A 56 -10.51 13.50 1.26
N SER A 57 -11.14 12.69 2.10
CA SER A 57 -10.46 11.98 3.19
C SER A 57 -10.59 10.49 3.01
N GLY A 58 -9.69 9.75 3.62
CA GLY A 58 -9.71 8.30 3.54
C GLY A 58 -8.48 7.70 4.17
N ARG A 59 -8.19 6.48 3.78
CA ARG A 59 -7.00 5.79 4.24
C ARG A 59 -6.48 4.84 3.18
N PHE A 60 -5.17 4.76 3.09
CA PHE A 60 -4.49 3.70 2.36
C PHE A 60 -4.32 2.51 3.29
N ILE A 61 -4.42 1.32 2.74
CA ILE A 61 -4.11 0.09 3.45
C ILE A 61 -3.20 -0.73 2.56
N PHE A 62 -2.00 -0.98 3.05
CA PHE A 62 -0.98 -1.72 2.31
C PHE A 62 -0.82 -3.10 2.93
N PHE A 63 -0.95 -4.13 2.10
CA PHE A 63 -0.84 -5.52 2.50
C PHE A 63 0.39 -6.13 1.85
N ILE A 64 1.27 -6.68 2.66
CA ILE A 64 2.47 -7.34 2.16
C ILE A 64 2.76 -8.60 2.98
N PRO A 65 2.96 -9.75 2.29
CA PRO A 65 3.44 -10.94 3.00
C PRO A 65 4.79 -10.63 3.68
N ARG A 66 4.95 -11.10 4.91
CA ARG A 66 6.18 -10.80 5.68
C ARG A 66 7.44 -11.29 4.98
N ALA A 67 7.38 -12.44 4.31
CA ALA A 67 8.52 -12.96 3.55
C ALA A 67 8.94 -12.00 2.43
N LEU A 68 7.97 -11.46 1.69
CA LEU A 68 8.25 -10.45 0.66
C LEU A 68 8.75 -9.16 1.28
N GLY A 69 8.13 -8.74 2.39
CA GLY A 69 8.56 -7.57 3.13
C GLY A 69 10.01 -7.66 3.60
N LYS A 70 10.44 -8.85 4.01
CA LYS A 70 11.82 -9.10 4.43
C LYS A 70 12.80 -8.92 3.26
N THR A 71 12.44 -9.42 2.09
CA THR A 71 13.24 -9.23 0.87
C THR A 71 13.36 -7.76 0.51
N LEU A 72 12.24 -7.02 0.52
CA LEU A 72 12.25 -5.60 0.20
C LEU A 72 13.00 -4.79 1.25
N ALA A 73 12.86 -5.13 2.53
CA ALA A 73 13.59 -4.45 3.60
C ALA A 73 15.10 -4.66 3.48
N ALA A 74 15.53 -5.87 3.13
CA ALA A 74 16.94 -6.15 2.90
C ALA A 74 17.50 -5.26 1.78
N ASP A 75 16.79 -5.17 0.66
CA ASP A 75 17.18 -4.33 -0.46
C ASP A 75 17.18 -2.84 -0.09
N PHE A 76 16.14 -2.39 0.58
CA PHE A 76 15.97 -0.99 0.96
C PHE A 76 17.05 -0.52 1.95
N MET A 77 17.39 -1.36 2.91
CA MET A 77 18.35 -1.03 3.95
C MET A 77 19.80 -1.44 3.63
N GLY A 78 20.00 -2.12 2.50
CA GLY A 78 21.33 -2.62 2.13
C GLY A 78 21.84 -3.67 3.11
N MET A 79 20.95 -4.52 3.61
CA MET A 79 21.26 -5.57 4.58
C MET A 79 21.10 -6.95 3.95
N ASP A 80 21.76 -7.95 4.56
CA ASP A 80 21.45 -9.34 4.25
C ASP A 80 20.07 -9.71 4.82
N ALA A 81 19.33 -10.54 4.10
CA ALA A 81 17.98 -10.94 4.53
C ALA A 81 17.97 -11.56 5.93
N GLU A 82 19.05 -12.27 6.31
CA GLU A 82 19.16 -12.89 7.62
C GLU A 82 19.24 -11.86 8.77
N GLY A 83 19.74 -10.66 8.49
CA GLY A 83 19.83 -9.58 9.46
C GLY A 83 18.59 -8.74 9.59
N VAL A 84 17.58 -8.96 8.75
CA VAL A 84 16.35 -8.16 8.75
C VAL A 84 15.42 -8.62 9.88
N SER A 85 15.09 -7.70 10.79
CA SER A 85 14.14 -7.96 11.87
C SER A 85 12.70 -7.65 11.44
N SER A 86 11.73 -8.07 12.25
CA SER A 86 10.33 -7.71 12.02
C SER A 86 10.12 -6.19 12.04
N GLU A 87 10.88 -5.50 12.86
CA GLU A 87 10.84 -4.04 12.94
C GLU A 87 11.33 -3.39 11.64
N HIS A 88 12.38 -3.93 11.03
CA HIS A 88 12.87 -3.49 9.73
C HIS A 88 11.81 -3.66 8.64
N VAL A 89 11.10 -4.78 8.67
CA VAL A 89 10.01 -5.05 7.71
C VAL A 89 8.89 -4.03 7.89
N GLU A 90 8.48 -3.78 9.12
CA GLU A 90 7.43 -2.82 9.44
C GLU A 90 7.81 -1.41 8.98
N GLN A 91 9.02 -0.97 9.30
CA GLN A 91 9.51 0.36 8.90
C GLN A 91 9.57 0.51 7.38
N THR A 92 10.05 -0.51 6.69
CA THR A 92 10.10 -0.49 5.22
C THR A 92 8.71 -0.40 4.61
N ALA A 93 7.77 -1.18 5.11
CA ALA A 93 6.39 -1.15 4.63
C ALA A 93 5.74 0.22 4.86
N LYS A 94 5.98 0.83 6.02
CA LYS A 94 5.50 2.18 6.33
C LYS A 94 6.08 3.23 5.38
N GLU A 95 7.35 3.12 5.07
CA GLU A 95 8.01 4.05 4.14
C GLU A 95 7.46 3.90 2.73
N ILE A 96 7.25 2.68 2.28
CA ILE A 96 6.68 2.41 0.96
C ILE A 96 5.30 3.06 0.82
N VAL A 97 4.42 2.87 1.79
CA VAL A 97 3.07 3.44 1.71
C VAL A 97 3.09 4.96 1.80
N ASN A 98 4.00 5.55 2.58
CA ASN A 98 4.19 6.99 2.62
C ASN A 98 4.60 7.55 1.25
N MET A 99 5.57 6.92 0.62
CA MET A 99 6.04 7.34 -0.70
C MET A 99 4.96 7.22 -1.76
N ILE A 100 4.24 6.11 -1.74
CA ILE A 100 3.14 5.89 -2.69
C ILE A 100 2.02 6.91 -2.48
N ALA A 101 1.64 7.17 -1.24
CA ALA A 101 0.58 8.13 -0.93
C ALA A 101 0.95 9.53 -1.40
N GLY A 102 2.16 9.98 -1.08
CA GLY A 102 2.64 11.30 -1.50
C GLY A 102 2.67 11.44 -3.02
N SER A 103 3.19 10.44 -3.70
CA SER A 103 3.26 10.42 -5.16
C SER A 103 1.85 10.38 -5.79
N THR A 104 0.93 9.61 -5.21
CA THR A 104 -0.44 9.52 -5.70
C THR A 104 -1.13 10.89 -5.65
N PHE A 105 -1.02 11.59 -4.53
CA PHE A 105 -1.66 12.88 -4.38
C PHE A 105 -1.04 13.94 -5.28
N SER A 106 0.26 13.92 -5.47
CA SER A 106 0.93 14.82 -6.42
C SER A 106 0.47 14.56 -7.86
N ALA A 107 0.24 13.31 -8.21
CA ALA A 107 -0.25 12.95 -9.54
C ALA A 107 -1.72 13.35 -9.76
N LEU A 108 -2.52 13.35 -8.70
CA LEU A 108 -3.94 13.74 -8.79
C LEU A 108 -4.12 15.24 -8.95
N ASP A 109 -3.43 16.03 -8.13
CA ASP A 109 -3.57 17.48 -8.14
C ASP A 109 -2.36 18.11 -7.43
N GLU A 110 -1.49 18.74 -8.20
CA GLU A 110 -0.28 19.38 -7.68
C GLU A 110 -0.59 20.57 -6.77
N GLU A 111 -1.75 21.19 -6.92
CA GLU A 111 -2.14 22.36 -6.13
C GLU A 111 -2.90 21.97 -4.87
N ALA A 112 -3.44 20.76 -4.80
CA ALA A 112 -4.19 20.32 -3.64
C ALA A 112 -3.25 19.97 -2.49
N VAL A 113 -3.68 20.26 -1.28
CA VAL A 113 -2.95 19.91 -0.07
C VAL A 113 -3.64 18.73 0.60
N PHE A 114 -2.89 17.65 0.77
CA PHE A 114 -3.33 16.49 1.53
C PHE A 114 -2.44 16.36 2.75
N ASP A 115 -3.08 16.19 3.91
CA ASP A 115 -2.38 15.94 5.17
C ASP A 115 -2.32 14.44 5.41
N LEU A 116 -1.11 13.89 5.42
CA LEU A 116 -0.89 12.49 5.71
C LEU A 116 -0.75 12.28 7.21
N GLY A 117 -1.41 11.25 7.72
CA GLY A 117 -1.22 10.82 9.09
C GLY A 117 0.09 10.06 9.27
N ILE A 118 0.15 9.31 10.35
CA ILE A 118 1.30 8.46 10.67
C ILE A 118 0.95 7.03 10.29
N PRO A 119 1.77 6.35 9.46
CA PRO A 119 1.52 4.96 9.14
C PRO A 119 1.55 4.10 10.41
N GLU A 120 0.62 3.16 10.50
CA GLU A 120 0.56 2.26 11.65
C GLU A 120 0.25 0.84 11.21
N GLN A 121 0.84 -0.11 11.92
CA GLN A 121 0.53 -1.52 11.71
C GLN A 121 -0.84 -1.83 12.32
N VAL A 122 -1.66 -2.55 11.57
CA VAL A 122 -2.97 -3.00 12.01
C VAL A 122 -3.11 -4.49 11.72
N PRO A 123 -4.00 -5.22 12.43
CA PRO A 123 -4.24 -6.63 12.11
C PRO A 123 -4.77 -6.77 10.68
N ALA A 124 -4.16 -7.65 9.90
CA ALA A 124 -4.51 -7.79 8.48
C ALA A 124 -5.96 -8.19 8.26
N ASN A 125 -6.50 -9.04 9.14
CA ASN A 125 -7.90 -9.48 9.06
C ASN A 125 -8.91 -8.38 9.42
N GLU A 126 -8.47 -7.31 10.06
CA GLU A 126 -9.32 -6.17 10.44
C GLU A 126 -9.08 -4.94 9.56
N ALA A 127 -7.98 -4.93 8.85
CA ALA A 127 -7.52 -3.73 8.15
C ALA A 127 -8.49 -3.25 7.07
N TRP A 128 -9.13 -4.17 6.36
CA TRP A 128 -10.05 -3.86 5.27
C TRP A 128 -11.48 -3.63 5.73
N GLN A 129 -11.80 -3.97 6.95
CA GLN A 129 -13.12 -3.78 7.53
C GLN A 129 -13.32 -2.30 7.84
N GLY A 130 -13.69 -1.53 6.83
CA GLY A 130 -14.05 -0.14 7.01
C GLY A 130 -15.55 0.01 7.16
N LYS A 131 -15.99 0.99 7.92
CA LYS A 131 -17.36 1.42 7.89
C LYS A 131 -17.68 1.85 6.48
N ALA A 132 -18.89 1.56 6.03
CA ALA A 132 -19.32 1.88 4.69
C ALA A 132 -18.96 3.32 4.33
N ALA A 133 -18.00 3.45 3.43
CA ALA A 133 -17.71 4.72 2.81
C ALA A 133 -18.85 5.03 1.84
N SER A 134 -19.12 6.31 1.62
CA SER A 134 -20.09 6.73 0.62
C SER A 134 -19.66 6.36 -0.80
N GLN A 135 -18.42 5.94 -0.98
CA GLN A 135 -17.85 5.50 -2.25
C GLN A 135 -17.18 4.15 -2.08
N ASP A 136 -17.20 3.35 -3.13
CA ASP A 136 -16.57 2.05 -3.13
C ASP A 136 -15.05 2.16 -2.96
N PRO A 137 -14.44 1.30 -2.15
CA PRO A 137 -12.99 1.27 -2.03
C PRO A 137 -12.34 0.82 -3.33
N VAL A 138 -11.11 1.27 -3.54
CA VAL A 138 -10.27 0.84 -4.64
C VAL A 138 -9.22 -0.12 -4.10
N PHE A 139 -9.05 -1.26 -4.75
CA PHE A 139 -8.04 -2.22 -4.35
C PHE A 139 -7.25 -2.68 -5.57
N LEU A 140 -5.92 -2.67 -5.45
CA LEU A 140 -5.00 -3.09 -6.50
C LEU A 140 -4.10 -4.22 -5.99
N GLY A 141 -4.11 -5.33 -6.71
CA GLY A 141 -3.11 -6.37 -6.54
C GLY A 141 -1.84 -5.98 -7.29
N ILE A 142 -0.70 -6.25 -6.69
CA ILE A 142 0.61 -5.92 -7.24
C ILE A 142 1.43 -7.20 -7.30
N ASP A 143 1.71 -7.66 -8.51
CA ASP A 143 2.46 -8.90 -8.74
C ASP A 143 3.91 -8.59 -9.03
N LEU A 144 4.80 -9.08 -8.18
CA LEU A 144 6.25 -9.01 -8.34
C LEU A 144 6.80 -10.41 -8.58
N ILE A 145 8.03 -10.48 -9.05
CA ILE A 145 8.69 -11.77 -9.27
C ILE A 145 8.79 -12.62 -8.00
N HIS A 146 8.92 -11.94 -6.84
CA HIS A 146 9.11 -12.62 -5.56
C HIS A 146 7.83 -12.82 -4.76
N GLY A 147 6.70 -12.32 -5.25
CA GLY A 147 5.45 -12.46 -4.53
C GLY A 147 4.44 -11.39 -4.90
N ARG A 148 3.36 -11.38 -4.16
CA ARG A 148 2.21 -10.52 -4.42
C ARG A 148 1.90 -9.69 -3.19
N MET A 149 1.61 -8.42 -3.43
CA MET A 149 1.15 -7.52 -2.37
C MET A 149 -0.09 -6.76 -2.85
N GLY A 150 -0.69 -5.96 -2.01
CA GLY A 150 -1.89 -5.22 -2.36
C GLY A 150 -1.92 -3.85 -1.72
N LEU A 151 -2.57 -2.92 -2.43
CA LEU A 151 -2.80 -1.58 -1.91
C LEU A 151 -4.24 -1.21 -2.12
N GLY A 152 -4.91 -0.82 -1.04
CA GLY A 152 -6.27 -0.33 -1.08
C GLY A 152 -6.35 1.13 -0.66
N LEU A 153 -7.36 1.81 -1.16
CA LEU A 153 -7.74 3.13 -0.70
C LEU A 153 -9.23 3.09 -0.37
N VAL A 154 -9.54 3.36 0.89
CA VAL A 154 -10.90 3.40 1.39
C VAL A 154 -11.28 4.85 1.63
N PRO A 155 -12.16 5.44 0.78
CA PRO A 155 -12.65 6.80 1.05
C PRO A 155 -13.44 6.83 2.35
N TRP A 156 -13.31 7.90 3.08
CA TRP A 156 -13.97 8.04 4.37
C TRP A 156 -14.51 9.46 4.52
N GLU A 157 -15.77 9.54 4.93
CA GLU A 157 -16.38 10.81 5.31
C GLU A 157 -16.43 10.87 6.82
N PRO A 158 -15.87 11.93 7.42
CA PRO A 158 -15.91 12.10 8.86
C PRO A 158 -17.33 12.34 9.38
#